data_e918c5dfaf33558534db413eb2f4858b
#
_entry.id   e918c5dfaf33558534db413eb2f4858b
#
_cell.length_a   1.000
_cell.length_b   1.000
_cell.length_c   1.000
_cell.angle_alpha   90.00
_cell.angle_beta   90.00
_cell.angle_gamma   90.00
#
_symmetry.space_group_name_H-M   'P 1'
#
loop_
_entity.id
_entity.type
_entity.pdbx_description
1 polymer ?
#
loop_
_entity_poly.entity_id
_entity_poly.type
_entity_poly.pdbx_seq_one_letter_code
_entity_poly.pdbx_strand_id
1 'polypeptide(L)'
;MTITPFQLHVPQTDLDDLHARLDQTRWPKQLPGDGWSRGVPVGYLKDLAHHWRNGFDWRAQEQRLNEFPQYTTEIDGLRVHFLHVRSKNPDALPLILTHGWPNSIVEFTGTIGLLTEHFHVVVPSVPGFGFSDAPTEIGFSTAKTGRMWAGLMHRLGYERYGAQGGDLGAYISQEVAKADPDGVVGVHIDGGLGFPDETAELSEDERAVFAQIEQWSKYAVDHHSLLRVAPQSFSYGWTDSPAGLLGWLMQKFQEFTPTTALPELAIDRDQLLTNASIYWFTATAASSSWFMYDNTRFAWPTGQQHAPTGVYHGAPGIRRLAEQTNDIVRWGAGNPGGHFVAMEEPRAHAEDIMEFFGKL
;
A
#
# COMPACT_ATOMS: atom_id res chain seq x y z
N MET A 1 -16.95 -12.56 -18.65
CA MET A 1 -15.92 -13.04 -17.70
C MET A 1 -16.53 -13.11 -16.33
N THR A 2 -16.21 -14.16 -15.55
CA THR A 2 -16.96 -14.52 -14.33
C THR A 2 -16.25 -13.96 -13.10
N ILE A 3 -17.01 -13.41 -12.14
CA ILE A 3 -16.54 -13.12 -10.79
C ILE A 3 -16.76 -14.39 -9.96
N THR A 4 -15.69 -14.92 -9.36
CA THR A 4 -15.72 -16.17 -8.59
C THR A 4 -15.44 -15.87 -7.12
N PRO A 5 -16.23 -16.39 -6.17
CA PRO A 5 -15.92 -16.29 -4.75
C PRO A 5 -14.52 -16.84 -4.45
N PHE A 6 -13.80 -16.16 -3.59
CA PHE A 6 -12.49 -16.57 -3.10
C PHE A 6 -12.55 -16.70 -1.58
N GLN A 7 -11.89 -17.72 -1.06
CA GLN A 7 -11.72 -17.91 0.36
C GLN A 7 -10.23 -18.13 0.64
N LEU A 8 -9.66 -17.31 1.47
CA LEU A 8 -8.28 -17.47 1.90
C LEU A 8 -8.13 -18.74 2.72
N HIS A 9 -7.24 -19.61 2.31
CA HIS A 9 -6.87 -20.81 3.02
C HIS A 9 -5.38 -21.13 2.77
N VAL A 10 -4.56 -20.98 3.79
CA VAL A 10 -3.16 -21.40 3.75
C VAL A 10 -3.06 -22.84 4.23
N PRO A 11 -2.50 -23.77 3.43
CA PRO A 11 -2.30 -25.15 3.85
C PRO A 11 -1.50 -25.24 5.17
N GLN A 12 -1.81 -26.23 6.01
CA GLN A 12 -1.07 -26.42 7.26
C GLN A 12 0.43 -26.69 7.02
N THR A 13 0.75 -27.35 5.91
CA THR A 13 2.13 -27.61 5.49
C THR A 13 2.94 -26.34 5.29
N ASP A 14 2.33 -25.27 4.82
CA ASP A 14 3.00 -23.98 4.56
C ASP A 14 3.24 -23.23 5.88
N LEU A 15 2.31 -23.34 6.84
CA LEU A 15 2.52 -22.86 8.21
C LEU A 15 3.64 -23.63 8.92
N ASP A 16 3.67 -24.94 8.76
CA ASP A 16 4.70 -25.80 9.33
C ASP A 16 6.08 -25.49 8.73
N ASP A 17 6.16 -25.22 7.42
CA ASP A 17 7.38 -24.77 6.73
C ASP A 17 7.85 -23.40 7.24
N LEU A 18 6.94 -22.41 7.35
CA LEU A 18 7.25 -21.11 7.95
C LEU A 18 7.84 -21.27 9.35
N HIS A 19 7.20 -22.06 10.19
CA HIS A 19 7.64 -22.32 11.55
C HIS A 19 9.03 -23.00 11.59
N ALA A 20 9.25 -24.01 10.76
CA ALA A 20 10.54 -24.69 10.67
C ALA A 20 11.66 -23.76 10.20
N ARG A 21 11.39 -22.86 9.24
CA ARG A 21 12.37 -21.86 8.76
C ARG A 21 12.68 -20.80 9.80
N LEU A 22 11.68 -20.34 10.56
CA LEU A 22 11.91 -19.42 11.68
C LEU A 22 12.76 -20.05 12.76
N ASP A 23 12.53 -21.34 13.12
CA ASP A 23 13.33 -22.09 14.08
C ASP A 23 14.78 -22.30 13.61
N GLN A 24 15.03 -22.39 12.31
CA GLN A 24 16.35 -22.59 11.70
C GLN A 24 17.05 -21.29 11.29
N THR A 25 16.51 -20.13 11.63
CA THR A 25 17.08 -18.84 11.23
C THR A 25 18.54 -18.68 11.68
N ARG A 26 19.42 -18.38 10.74
CA ARG A 26 20.82 -18.06 10.99
C ARG A 26 21.00 -16.56 11.22
N TRP A 27 21.15 -16.18 12.46
CA TRP A 27 21.23 -14.77 12.85
C TRP A 27 22.63 -14.18 12.57
N PRO A 28 22.70 -12.99 11.93
CA PRO A 28 23.96 -12.29 11.74
C PRO A 28 24.49 -11.73 13.06
N LYS A 29 25.77 -11.42 13.11
CA LYS A 29 26.35 -10.60 14.17
C LYS A 29 26.01 -9.14 13.97
N GLN A 30 25.88 -8.39 15.04
CA GLN A 30 25.65 -6.94 15.05
C GLN A 30 26.67 -6.25 15.94
N LEU A 31 27.11 -5.06 15.55
CA LEU A 31 27.93 -4.21 16.40
C LEU A 31 27.11 -3.69 17.59
N PRO A 32 27.70 -3.59 18.79
CA PRO A 32 27.00 -3.06 19.96
C PRO A 32 26.61 -1.59 19.79
N GLY A 33 25.44 -1.21 20.33
CA GLY A 33 25.03 0.18 20.47
C GLY A 33 24.45 0.87 19.23
N ASP A 34 24.31 0.15 18.10
CA ASP A 34 23.91 0.77 16.84
C ASP A 34 22.40 1.07 16.71
N GLY A 35 21.54 0.41 17.48
CA GLY A 35 20.08 0.54 17.33
C GLY A 35 19.65 0.35 15.86
N TRP A 36 18.83 1.26 15.34
CA TRP A 36 18.37 1.28 13.95
C TRP A 36 19.34 1.96 12.96
N SER A 37 20.46 2.52 13.42
CA SER A 37 21.36 3.31 12.57
C SER A 37 21.99 2.54 11.41
N ARG A 38 21.94 1.21 11.45
CA ARG A 38 22.45 0.30 10.41
C ARG A 38 21.38 -0.70 9.93
N GLY A 39 20.13 -0.31 9.99
CA GLY A 39 19.01 -1.16 9.67
C GLY A 39 18.41 -1.84 10.91
N VAL A 40 17.57 -2.84 10.68
CA VAL A 40 16.80 -3.51 11.73
C VAL A 40 17.70 -4.17 12.77
N PRO A 41 17.56 -3.83 14.07
CA PRO A 41 18.37 -4.45 15.12
C PRO A 41 18.12 -5.96 15.24
N VAL A 42 19.18 -6.73 15.37
CA VAL A 42 19.09 -8.21 15.48
C VAL A 42 18.25 -8.64 16.67
N GLY A 43 18.37 -7.96 17.82
CA GLY A 43 17.57 -8.26 19.01
C GLY A 43 16.08 -8.09 18.76
N TYR A 44 15.69 -6.92 18.21
CA TYR A 44 14.31 -6.62 17.84
C TYR A 44 13.74 -7.68 16.87
N LEU A 45 14.49 -7.98 15.80
CA LEU A 45 14.00 -8.92 14.78
C LEU A 45 13.87 -10.35 15.33
N LYS A 46 14.75 -10.76 16.27
CA LYS A 46 14.63 -12.04 16.98
C LYS A 46 13.36 -12.12 17.80
N ASP A 47 13.05 -11.07 18.55
CA ASP A 47 11.85 -11.02 19.40
C ASP A 47 10.58 -11.04 18.54
N LEU A 48 10.56 -10.32 17.44
CA LEU A 48 9.42 -10.30 16.52
C LEU A 48 9.27 -11.63 15.77
N ALA A 49 10.35 -12.24 15.31
CA ALA A 49 10.34 -13.57 14.67
C ALA A 49 9.92 -14.67 15.67
N HIS A 50 10.34 -14.58 16.94
CA HIS A 50 9.87 -15.47 18.00
C HIS A 50 8.37 -15.31 18.24
N HIS A 51 7.85 -14.08 18.23
CA HIS A 51 6.42 -13.84 18.34
C HIS A 51 5.66 -14.39 17.12
N TRP A 52 6.17 -14.17 15.91
CA TRP A 52 5.58 -14.73 14.67
C TRP A 52 5.49 -16.25 14.71
N ARG A 53 6.54 -16.91 15.27
CA ARG A 53 6.61 -18.35 15.42
C ARG A 53 5.70 -18.94 16.50
N ASN A 54 5.56 -18.25 17.66
CA ASN A 54 5.03 -18.85 18.88
C ASN A 54 3.81 -18.11 19.47
N GLY A 55 3.61 -16.84 19.15
CA GLY A 55 2.57 -15.99 19.75
C GLY A 55 1.53 -15.48 18.74
N PHE A 56 1.88 -15.46 17.46
CA PHE A 56 1.00 -15.01 16.39
C PHE A 56 0.09 -16.16 15.91
N ASP A 57 -1.21 -15.93 15.91
CA ASP A 57 -2.19 -16.91 15.43
C ASP A 57 -2.64 -16.58 14.01
N TRP A 58 -1.97 -17.18 13.02
CA TRP A 58 -2.36 -17.03 11.62
C TRP A 58 -3.81 -17.44 11.36
N ARG A 59 -4.31 -18.52 11.98
CA ARG A 59 -5.68 -18.99 11.76
C ARG A 59 -6.72 -17.98 12.19
N ALA A 60 -6.45 -17.27 13.29
CA ALA A 60 -7.30 -16.16 13.72
C ALA A 60 -7.27 -15.00 12.70
N GLN A 61 -6.12 -14.67 12.13
CA GLN A 61 -6.02 -13.62 11.10
C GLN A 61 -6.67 -14.05 9.78
N GLU A 62 -6.41 -15.28 9.34
CA GLU A 62 -7.07 -15.87 8.16
C GLU A 62 -8.61 -15.83 8.28
N GLN A 63 -9.13 -16.15 9.46
CA GLN A 63 -10.56 -16.05 9.75
C GLN A 63 -11.06 -14.61 9.66
N ARG A 64 -10.35 -13.65 10.27
CA ARG A 64 -10.71 -12.21 10.22
C ARG A 64 -10.70 -11.68 8.79
N LEU A 65 -9.71 -12.04 7.99
CA LEU A 65 -9.65 -11.65 6.57
C LEU A 65 -10.82 -12.27 5.78
N ASN A 66 -11.23 -13.49 6.11
CA ASN A 66 -12.37 -14.16 5.49
C ASN A 66 -13.74 -13.64 5.92
N GLU A 67 -13.81 -12.76 6.94
CA GLU A 67 -15.04 -12.02 7.26
C GLU A 67 -15.43 -11.03 6.17
N PHE A 68 -14.44 -10.55 5.38
CA PHE A 68 -14.70 -9.73 4.21
C PHE A 68 -15.04 -10.64 3.01
N PRO A 69 -16.15 -10.38 2.29
CA PRO A 69 -16.44 -11.09 1.04
C PRO A 69 -15.32 -10.86 0.02
N GLN A 70 -14.71 -11.95 -0.47
CA GLN A 70 -13.57 -11.95 -1.37
C GLN A 70 -13.90 -12.63 -2.68
N TYR A 71 -13.29 -12.16 -3.74
CA TYR A 71 -13.54 -12.63 -5.10
C TYR A 71 -12.28 -12.62 -5.94
N THR A 72 -12.31 -13.36 -7.03
CA THR A 72 -11.35 -13.27 -8.12
C THR A 72 -12.06 -13.08 -9.45
N THR A 73 -11.41 -12.40 -10.37
CA THR A 73 -11.84 -12.28 -11.76
C THR A 73 -10.61 -12.17 -12.66
N GLU A 74 -10.75 -12.54 -13.93
CA GLU A 74 -9.66 -12.39 -14.90
C GLU A 74 -9.78 -11.02 -15.60
N ILE A 75 -8.71 -10.23 -15.60
CA ILE A 75 -8.59 -8.96 -16.33
C ILE A 75 -7.25 -8.98 -17.05
N ASP A 76 -7.26 -8.74 -18.36
CA ASP A 76 -6.07 -8.72 -19.22
C ASP A 76 -5.17 -9.98 -19.08
N GLY A 77 -5.79 -11.15 -18.88
CA GLY A 77 -5.11 -12.43 -18.73
C GLY A 77 -4.50 -12.68 -17.34
N LEU A 78 -4.72 -11.79 -16.38
CA LEU A 78 -4.30 -11.95 -14.98
C LEU A 78 -5.52 -12.21 -14.09
N ARG A 79 -5.39 -13.18 -13.20
CA ARG A 79 -6.36 -13.35 -12.10
C ARG A 79 -6.14 -12.26 -11.08
N VAL A 80 -7.15 -11.41 -10.89
CA VAL A 80 -7.18 -10.32 -9.90
C VAL A 80 -8.05 -10.74 -8.74
N HIS A 81 -7.47 -10.72 -7.55
CA HIS A 81 -8.16 -10.88 -6.27
C HIS A 81 -8.64 -9.53 -5.75
N PHE A 82 -9.80 -9.48 -5.11
CA PHE A 82 -10.32 -8.28 -4.48
C PHE A 82 -11.32 -8.58 -3.36
N LEU A 83 -11.36 -7.71 -2.35
CA LEU A 83 -12.45 -7.62 -1.39
C LEU A 83 -13.58 -6.80 -2.02
N HIS A 84 -14.83 -7.18 -1.78
CA HIS A 84 -15.98 -6.38 -2.18
C HIS A 84 -17.03 -6.38 -1.09
N VAL A 85 -17.02 -5.34 -0.26
CA VAL A 85 -17.90 -5.19 0.89
C VAL A 85 -18.96 -4.14 0.58
N ARG A 86 -20.21 -4.58 0.47
CA ARG A 86 -21.32 -3.69 0.12
C ARG A 86 -21.89 -3.00 1.34
N SER A 87 -22.18 -1.72 1.21
CA SER A 87 -23.02 -0.97 2.15
C SER A 87 -24.42 -1.58 2.22
N LYS A 88 -25.07 -1.42 3.36
CA LYS A 88 -26.51 -1.71 3.51
C LYS A 88 -27.38 -0.74 2.72
N ASN A 89 -26.88 0.47 2.42
CA ASN A 89 -27.52 1.40 1.50
C ASN A 89 -27.22 0.98 0.06
N PRO A 90 -28.21 0.58 -0.75
CA PRO A 90 -28.01 0.17 -2.12
C PRO A 90 -27.53 1.32 -3.04
N ASP A 91 -27.79 2.57 -2.65
CA ASP A 91 -27.43 3.76 -3.39
C ASP A 91 -26.11 4.39 -2.92
N ALA A 92 -25.37 3.69 -2.06
CA ALA A 92 -24.05 4.13 -1.58
C ALA A 92 -23.08 4.27 -2.75
N LEU A 93 -22.27 5.34 -2.73
CA LEU A 93 -21.21 5.52 -3.74
C LEU A 93 -20.21 4.37 -3.68
N PRO A 94 -19.90 3.72 -4.80
CA PRO A 94 -18.79 2.76 -4.83
C PRO A 94 -17.45 3.46 -4.66
N LEU A 95 -16.55 2.83 -3.92
CA LEU A 95 -15.21 3.35 -3.64
C LEU A 95 -14.18 2.24 -3.82
N ILE A 96 -13.21 2.46 -4.72
CA ILE A 96 -12.08 1.56 -4.88
C ILE A 96 -10.89 2.08 -4.06
N LEU A 97 -10.35 1.20 -3.18
CA LEU A 97 -9.19 1.50 -2.33
C LEU A 97 -7.99 0.70 -2.83
N THR A 98 -6.92 1.37 -3.17
CA THR A 98 -5.70 0.74 -3.69
C THR A 98 -4.55 0.89 -2.70
N HIS A 99 -4.05 -0.24 -2.20
CA HIS A 99 -2.91 -0.29 -1.29
C HIS A 99 -1.59 0.07 -1.98
N GLY A 100 -0.59 0.41 -1.17
CA GLY A 100 0.78 0.68 -1.60
C GLY A 100 1.76 -0.46 -1.32
N TRP A 101 3.08 -0.16 -1.45
CA TRP A 101 4.18 -1.02 -1.09
C TRP A 101 4.81 -0.54 0.25
N PRO A 102 5.17 -1.40 1.21
CA PRO A 102 5.12 -2.86 1.19
C PRO A 102 3.84 -3.43 1.82
N ASN A 103 2.71 -2.84 1.54
CA ASN A 103 1.41 -3.26 2.05
C ASN A 103 0.68 -4.28 1.14
N SER A 104 -0.52 -4.61 1.53
CA SER A 104 -1.48 -5.47 0.84
C SER A 104 -2.89 -5.00 1.23
N ILE A 105 -3.91 -5.80 0.94
CA ILE A 105 -5.29 -5.55 1.42
C ILE A 105 -5.40 -5.35 2.94
N VAL A 106 -4.40 -5.80 3.70
CA VAL A 106 -4.34 -5.64 5.16
C VAL A 106 -4.33 -4.16 5.56
N GLU A 107 -3.81 -3.29 4.70
CA GLU A 107 -3.78 -1.84 4.91
C GLU A 107 -5.14 -1.28 5.32
N PHE A 108 -6.22 -1.75 4.68
CA PHE A 108 -7.56 -1.19 4.86
C PHE A 108 -8.44 -1.98 5.82
N THR A 109 -7.97 -3.05 6.46
CA THR A 109 -8.81 -3.89 7.33
C THR A 109 -9.44 -3.13 8.50
N GLY A 110 -8.75 -2.12 9.04
CA GLY A 110 -9.28 -1.23 10.07
C GLY A 110 -10.26 -0.16 9.55
N THR A 111 -10.22 0.15 8.26
CA THR A 111 -10.96 1.26 7.65
C THR A 111 -12.23 0.78 6.94
N ILE A 112 -12.23 -0.44 6.37
CA ILE A 112 -13.35 -1.00 5.58
C ILE A 112 -14.68 -0.91 6.33
N GLY A 113 -14.72 -1.36 7.61
CA GLY A 113 -15.93 -1.36 8.41
C GLY A 113 -16.54 0.03 8.61
N LEU A 114 -15.68 1.04 8.76
CA LEU A 114 -16.09 2.45 8.91
C LEU A 114 -16.64 3.01 7.60
N LEU A 115 -15.99 2.69 6.49
CA LEU A 115 -16.38 3.18 5.16
C LEU A 115 -17.64 2.51 4.63
N THR A 116 -17.91 1.25 4.96
CA THR A 116 -19.10 0.52 4.47
C THR A 116 -20.41 1.03 5.02
N GLU A 117 -20.40 1.92 6.01
CA GLU A 117 -21.62 2.64 6.41
C GLU A 117 -22.08 3.61 5.28
N HIS A 118 -21.17 4.09 4.43
CA HIS A 118 -21.40 5.11 3.42
C HIS A 118 -21.08 4.69 1.98
N PHE A 119 -20.23 3.67 1.79
CA PHE A 119 -19.69 3.26 0.49
C PHE A 119 -19.85 1.77 0.22
N HIS A 120 -20.00 1.39 -1.04
CA HIS A 120 -19.65 0.03 -1.47
C HIS A 120 -18.13 -0.01 -1.67
N VAL A 121 -17.42 -0.77 -0.86
CA VAL A 121 -15.94 -0.76 -0.83
C VAL A 121 -15.38 -1.91 -1.65
N VAL A 122 -14.47 -1.59 -2.59
CA VAL A 122 -13.70 -2.55 -3.38
C VAL A 122 -12.23 -2.40 -3.08
N VAL A 123 -11.55 -3.47 -2.64
CA VAL A 123 -10.12 -3.44 -2.29
C VAL A 123 -9.40 -4.51 -3.08
N PRO A 124 -8.87 -4.19 -4.27
CA PRO A 124 -8.13 -5.17 -5.06
C PRO A 124 -6.70 -5.37 -4.52
N SER A 125 -6.19 -6.61 -4.63
CA SER A 125 -4.76 -6.87 -4.56
C SER A 125 -4.11 -6.41 -5.87
N VAL A 126 -3.17 -5.48 -5.80
CA VAL A 126 -2.44 -5.00 -6.98
C VAL A 126 -1.74 -6.18 -7.67
N PRO A 127 -1.72 -6.27 -9.02
CA PRO A 127 -1.00 -7.34 -9.71
C PRO A 127 0.45 -7.48 -9.25
N GLY A 128 0.85 -8.70 -8.89
CA GLY A 128 2.15 -8.97 -8.27
C GLY A 128 2.16 -8.90 -6.73
N PHE A 129 1.04 -8.57 -6.11
CA PHE A 129 0.88 -8.50 -4.66
C PHE A 129 -0.18 -9.51 -4.16
N GLY A 130 0.05 -10.03 -2.98
CA GLY A 130 -0.93 -10.83 -2.26
C GLY A 130 -1.51 -11.96 -3.13
N PHE A 131 -2.84 -11.97 -3.30
CA PHE A 131 -3.54 -13.06 -3.94
C PHE A 131 -3.83 -12.85 -5.43
N SER A 132 -3.39 -11.74 -6.03
CA SER A 132 -3.43 -11.50 -7.47
C SER A 132 -2.23 -12.13 -8.18
N ASP A 133 -2.41 -12.52 -9.44
CA ASP A 133 -1.30 -13.01 -10.25
C ASP A 133 -0.23 -11.93 -10.47
N ALA A 134 1.01 -12.38 -10.58
CA ALA A 134 2.11 -11.50 -10.97
C ALA A 134 2.04 -11.19 -12.49
N PRO A 135 2.43 -9.98 -12.91
CA PRO A 135 2.58 -9.66 -14.32
C PRO A 135 3.50 -10.66 -15.04
N THR A 136 3.14 -11.02 -16.26
CA THR A 136 3.89 -11.98 -17.10
C THR A 136 4.70 -11.28 -18.21
N GLU A 137 4.56 -9.96 -18.32
CA GLU A 137 5.21 -9.14 -19.36
C GLU A 137 5.98 -7.99 -18.71
N ILE A 138 7.11 -7.63 -19.31
CA ILE A 138 7.89 -6.45 -18.95
C ILE A 138 7.09 -5.17 -19.26
N GLY A 139 7.26 -4.12 -18.45
CA GLY A 139 6.60 -2.83 -18.64
C GLY A 139 5.20 -2.75 -18.05
N PHE A 140 4.87 -3.60 -17.10
CA PHE A 140 3.62 -3.49 -16.34
C PHE A 140 3.64 -2.22 -15.49
N SER A 141 2.69 -1.31 -15.73
CA SER A 141 2.70 0.05 -15.18
C SER A 141 1.47 0.38 -14.35
N THR A 142 1.57 1.48 -13.57
CA THR A 142 0.43 2.06 -12.85
C THR A 142 -0.73 2.40 -13.79
N ALA A 143 -0.44 2.90 -15.00
CA ALA A 143 -1.45 3.19 -16.02
C ALA A 143 -2.19 1.92 -16.50
N LYS A 144 -1.49 0.78 -16.63
CA LYS A 144 -2.14 -0.49 -16.94
C LYS A 144 -3.05 -0.93 -15.80
N THR A 145 -2.57 -0.85 -14.56
CA THR A 145 -3.37 -1.15 -13.38
C THR A 145 -4.59 -0.22 -13.26
N GLY A 146 -4.44 1.07 -13.53
CA GLY A 146 -5.54 2.03 -13.54
C GLY A 146 -6.67 1.64 -14.51
N ARG A 147 -6.31 1.22 -15.75
CA ARG A 147 -7.30 0.67 -16.70
C ARG A 147 -7.95 -0.61 -16.22
N MET A 148 -7.18 -1.50 -15.57
CA MET A 148 -7.72 -2.73 -14.99
C MET A 148 -8.74 -2.42 -13.88
N TRP A 149 -8.47 -1.42 -13.04
CA TRP A 149 -9.38 -1.01 -11.96
C TRP A 149 -10.65 -0.37 -12.50
N ALA A 150 -10.57 0.51 -13.51
CA ALA A 150 -11.75 1.02 -14.22
C ALA A 150 -12.59 -0.15 -14.78
N GLY A 151 -11.95 -1.10 -15.45
CA GLY A 151 -12.60 -2.31 -15.96
C GLY A 151 -13.21 -3.19 -14.86
N LEU A 152 -12.58 -3.28 -13.68
CA LEU A 152 -13.13 -4.00 -12.53
C LEU A 152 -14.41 -3.33 -12.01
N MET A 153 -14.40 -2.00 -11.84
CA MET A 153 -15.56 -1.24 -11.35
C MET A 153 -16.74 -1.37 -12.29
N HIS A 154 -16.56 -1.21 -13.59
CA HIS A 154 -17.61 -1.44 -14.59
C HIS A 154 -18.12 -2.89 -14.60
N ARG A 155 -17.24 -3.88 -14.41
CA ARG A 155 -17.63 -5.29 -14.31
C ARG A 155 -18.48 -5.58 -13.08
N LEU A 156 -18.29 -4.83 -11.99
CA LEU A 156 -19.13 -4.89 -10.79
C LEU A 156 -20.47 -4.15 -10.98
N GLY A 157 -20.66 -3.46 -12.10
CA GLY A 157 -21.87 -2.70 -12.42
C GLY A 157 -21.82 -1.25 -11.93
N TYR A 158 -20.64 -0.73 -11.62
CA TYR A 158 -20.45 0.63 -11.11
C TYR A 158 -20.04 1.59 -12.23
N GLU A 159 -20.98 2.41 -12.68
CA GLU A 159 -20.76 3.43 -13.71
C GLU A 159 -20.16 4.74 -13.13
N ARG A 160 -20.36 4.99 -11.85
CA ARG A 160 -19.81 6.13 -11.12
C ARG A 160 -19.22 5.67 -9.79
N TYR A 161 -18.01 6.10 -9.48
CA TYR A 161 -17.30 5.66 -8.27
C TYR A 161 -16.17 6.63 -7.88
N GLY A 162 -15.74 6.55 -6.61
CA GLY A 162 -14.54 7.22 -6.10
C GLY A 162 -13.31 6.31 -6.19
N ALA A 163 -12.12 6.90 -6.29
CA ALA A 163 -10.84 6.21 -6.20
C ALA A 163 -10.01 6.76 -5.04
N GLN A 164 -9.42 5.87 -4.25
CA GLN A 164 -8.58 6.22 -3.12
C GLN A 164 -7.31 5.37 -3.10
N GLY A 165 -6.19 5.94 -2.62
CA GLY A 165 -4.96 5.19 -2.37
C GLY A 165 -3.82 6.03 -1.83
N GLY A 166 -2.90 5.36 -1.14
CA GLY A 166 -1.62 5.89 -0.70
C GLY A 166 -0.45 5.23 -1.44
N ASP A 167 0.74 5.81 -1.40
CA ASP A 167 1.96 5.27 -2.01
C ASP A 167 1.73 4.89 -3.49
N LEU A 168 2.01 3.64 -3.89
CA LEU A 168 1.70 3.10 -5.22
C LEU A 168 0.21 3.26 -5.57
N GLY A 169 -0.68 3.09 -4.57
CA GLY A 169 -2.12 3.27 -4.72
C GLY A 169 -2.52 4.70 -5.10
N ALA A 170 -1.78 5.71 -4.63
CA ALA A 170 -2.01 7.10 -5.04
C ALA A 170 -1.73 7.31 -6.53
N TYR A 171 -0.64 6.73 -7.06
CA TYR A 171 -0.34 6.76 -8.49
C TYR A 171 -1.39 6.03 -9.32
N ILE A 172 -1.81 4.85 -8.86
CA ILE A 172 -2.83 4.05 -9.56
C ILE A 172 -4.18 4.78 -9.55
N SER A 173 -4.59 5.41 -8.44
CA SER A 173 -5.87 6.14 -8.35
C SER A 173 -5.95 7.30 -9.32
N GLN A 174 -4.85 8.01 -9.56
CA GLN A 174 -4.75 9.03 -10.60
C GLN A 174 -4.94 8.43 -12.01
N GLU A 175 -4.34 7.27 -12.25
CA GLU A 175 -4.46 6.58 -13.54
C GLU A 175 -5.85 5.97 -13.74
N VAL A 176 -6.59 5.61 -12.67
CA VAL A 176 -8.00 5.22 -12.76
C VAL A 176 -8.83 6.39 -13.29
N ALA A 177 -8.65 7.59 -12.72
CA ALA A 177 -9.38 8.78 -13.17
C ALA A 177 -9.08 9.17 -14.63
N LYS A 178 -7.85 8.94 -15.10
CA LYS A 178 -7.50 9.14 -16.51
C LYS A 178 -8.10 8.09 -17.42
N ALA A 179 -8.18 6.84 -16.96
CA ALA A 179 -8.73 5.74 -17.74
C ALA A 179 -10.25 5.82 -17.88
N ASP A 180 -10.92 6.40 -16.88
CA ASP A 180 -12.39 6.52 -16.81
C ASP A 180 -12.81 7.90 -16.27
N PRO A 181 -12.59 8.96 -17.07
CA PRO A 181 -12.84 10.32 -16.63
C PRO A 181 -14.32 10.65 -16.40
N ASP A 182 -15.23 9.90 -17.02
CA ASP A 182 -16.69 10.09 -16.85
C ASP A 182 -17.23 9.29 -15.64
N GLY A 183 -16.56 8.19 -15.29
CA GLY A 183 -16.96 7.31 -14.18
C GLY A 183 -16.39 7.75 -12.83
N VAL A 184 -15.17 8.27 -12.77
CA VAL A 184 -14.52 8.67 -11.52
C VAL A 184 -15.03 10.03 -11.05
N VAL A 185 -15.78 10.05 -9.94
CA VAL A 185 -16.35 11.29 -9.38
C VAL A 185 -15.35 12.10 -8.57
N GLY A 186 -14.28 11.48 -8.09
CA GLY A 186 -13.21 12.12 -7.34
C GLY A 186 -12.08 11.15 -6.99
N VAL A 187 -10.92 11.70 -6.71
CA VAL A 187 -9.72 10.97 -6.28
C VAL A 187 -9.30 11.46 -4.91
N HIS A 188 -9.15 10.54 -3.96
CA HIS A 188 -8.60 10.83 -2.64
C HIS A 188 -7.24 10.14 -2.50
N ILE A 189 -6.21 10.87 -2.10
CA ILE A 189 -4.86 10.32 -1.91
C ILE A 189 -4.30 10.66 -0.53
N ASP A 190 -3.50 9.74 0.00
CA ASP A 190 -2.96 9.92 1.35
C ASP A 190 -1.82 10.94 1.41
N GLY A 191 -1.13 11.17 0.30
CA GLY A 191 -0.06 12.17 0.19
C GLY A 191 0.84 11.93 -1.02
N GLY A 192 1.98 12.63 -1.04
CA GLY A 192 2.99 12.44 -2.09
C GLY A 192 2.74 13.21 -3.38
N LEU A 193 1.91 14.26 -3.36
CA LEU A 193 1.61 15.09 -4.51
C LEU A 193 2.29 16.46 -4.39
N GLY A 194 2.69 17.06 -5.53
CA GLY A 194 3.28 18.40 -5.57
C GLY A 194 4.76 18.44 -5.19
N PHE A 195 5.51 17.37 -5.49
CA PHE A 195 6.97 17.39 -5.37
C PHE A 195 7.58 18.25 -6.49
N PRO A 196 8.58 19.12 -6.20
CA PRO A 196 9.25 19.90 -7.22
C PRO A 196 10.14 19.03 -8.10
N ASP A 197 10.22 19.38 -9.36
CA ASP A 197 11.26 18.93 -10.25
C ASP A 197 12.47 19.89 -10.23
N GLU A 198 13.50 19.57 -11.02
CA GLU A 198 14.74 20.35 -11.09
C GLU A 198 14.52 21.79 -11.63
N THR A 199 13.36 22.06 -12.23
CA THR A 199 13.02 23.36 -12.84
C THR A 199 12.13 24.22 -11.97
N ALA A 200 11.59 23.66 -10.87
CA ALA A 200 10.64 24.34 -10.03
C ALA A 200 11.27 25.48 -9.22
N GLU A 201 10.78 26.69 -9.41
CA GLU A 201 11.11 27.81 -8.54
C GLU A 201 10.34 27.69 -7.22
N LEU A 202 11.06 27.57 -6.10
CA LEU A 202 10.51 27.43 -4.77
C LEU A 202 10.67 28.70 -3.96
N SER A 203 9.66 29.09 -3.18
CA SER A 203 9.76 30.09 -2.13
C SER A 203 10.67 29.60 -0.99
N GLU A 204 11.00 30.47 -0.04
CA GLU A 204 11.80 30.11 1.13
C GLU A 204 11.07 29.07 2.01
N ASP A 205 9.77 29.25 2.22
CA ASP A 205 8.92 28.33 2.99
C ASP A 205 8.80 26.96 2.29
N GLU A 206 8.61 26.93 0.98
CA GLU A 206 8.55 25.71 0.19
C GLU A 206 9.88 24.93 0.23
N ARG A 207 11.03 25.64 0.21
CA ARG A 207 12.35 25.02 0.40
C ARG A 207 12.52 24.43 1.80
N ALA A 208 12.01 25.10 2.82
CA ALA A 208 12.07 24.58 4.19
C ALA A 208 11.28 23.27 4.37
N VAL A 209 10.14 23.15 3.72
CA VAL A 209 9.37 21.87 3.67
C VAL A 209 10.20 20.76 3.02
N PHE A 210 10.86 21.06 1.91
CA PHE A 210 11.70 20.09 1.19
C PHE A 210 12.98 19.69 1.92
N ALA A 211 13.59 20.59 2.70
CA ALA A 211 14.77 20.28 3.50
C ALA A 211 14.52 19.14 4.51
N GLN A 212 13.29 18.97 4.97
CA GLN A 212 12.90 17.86 5.87
C GLN A 212 12.96 16.51 5.12
N ILE A 213 12.48 16.45 3.88
CA ILE A 213 12.55 15.23 3.04
C ILE A 213 14.00 14.90 2.71
N GLU A 214 14.81 15.90 2.32
CA GLU A 214 16.23 15.68 2.04
C GLU A 214 16.96 15.15 3.27
N GLN A 215 16.61 15.65 4.46
CA GLN A 215 17.18 15.15 5.70
C GLN A 215 16.75 13.71 5.96
N TRP A 216 15.47 13.38 5.81
CA TRP A 216 14.97 12.02 5.95
C TRP A 216 15.62 11.07 4.94
N SER A 217 15.70 11.45 3.66
CA SER A 217 16.28 10.61 2.60
C SER A 217 17.76 10.26 2.81
N LYS A 218 18.51 11.06 3.60
CA LYS A 218 19.91 10.75 3.95
C LYS A 218 20.06 9.56 4.90
N TYR A 219 19.03 9.24 5.66
CA TYR A 219 19.07 8.18 6.67
C TYR A 219 18.20 6.98 6.31
N ALA A 220 17.27 7.13 5.38
CA ALA A 220 16.43 6.05 4.91
C ALA A 220 17.17 5.18 3.89
N VAL A 221 16.85 3.88 3.88
CA VAL A 221 17.33 2.98 2.83
C VAL A 221 16.56 3.28 1.55
N ASP A 222 17.23 3.82 0.54
CA ASP A 222 16.60 4.09 -0.76
C ASP A 222 16.19 2.78 -1.47
N HIS A 223 14.98 2.32 -1.16
CA HIS A 223 14.42 1.12 -1.78
C HIS A 223 14.18 1.29 -3.29
N HIS A 224 13.91 2.50 -3.77
CA HIS A 224 13.79 2.76 -5.20
C HIS A 224 15.07 2.45 -5.95
N SER A 225 16.22 2.88 -5.42
CA SER A 225 17.52 2.55 -6.02
C SER A 225 17.80 1.06 -6.00
N LEU A 226 17.52 0.37 -4.88
CA LEU A 226 17.75 -1.07 -4.75
C LEU A 226 16.85 -1.87 -5.70
N LEU A 227 15.53 -1.61 -5.67
CA LEU A 227 14.54 -2.38 -6.41
C LEU A 227 14.50 -2.03 -7.91
N ARG A 228 14.97 -0.85 -8.28
CA ARG A 228 15.12 -0.44 -9.69
C ARG A 228 16.29 -1.12 -10.39
N VAL A 229 17.35 -1.43 -9.64
CA VAL A 229 18.60 -1.95 -10.22
C VAL A 229 18.67 -3.48 -10.16
N ALA A 230 18.31 -4.09 -9.04
CA ALA A 230 18.54 -5.52 -8.83
C ALA A 230 17.45 -6.21 -7.95
N PRO A 231 16.14 -6.04 -8.23
CA PRO A 231 15.09 -6.63 -7.40
C PRO A 231 15.21 -8.14 -7.32
N GLN A 232 15.56 -8.82 -8.42
CA GLN A 232 15.71 -10.26 -8.48
C GLN A 232 16.80 -10.79 -7.54
N SER A 233 17.91 -10.04 -7.38
CA SER A 233 19.01 -10.47 -6.50
C SER A 233 18.61 -10.51 -5.02
N PHE A 234 17.80 -9.56 -4.57
CA PHE A 234 17.29 -9.53 -3.21
C PHE A 234 16.16 -10.53 -2.99
N SER A 235 15.39 -10.83 -4.02
CA SER A 235 14.21 -11.73 -3.96
C SER A 235 14.57 -13.13 -3.48
N TYR A 236 15.74 -13.66 -3.82
CA TYR A 236 16.19 -14.98 -3.34
C TYR A 236 16.22 -15.03 -1.81
N GLY A 237 16.73 -13.98 -1.16
CA GLY A 237 16.78 -13.92 0.30
C GLY A 237 15.39 -13.74 0.93
N TRP A 238 14.54 -12.93 0.33
CA TRP A 238 13.19 -12.66 0.86
C TRP A 238 12.23 -13.83 0.65
N THR A 239 12.40 -14.60 -0.41
CA THR A 239 11.55 -15.77 -0.70
C THR A 239 11.98 -16.99 0.10
N ASP A 240 13.26 -17.11 0.45
CA ASP A 240 13.79 -18.29 1.14
C ASP A 240 13.89 -18.11 2.67
N SER A 241 14.02 -16.87 3.15
CA SER A 241 14.17 -16.56 4.58
C SER A 241 13.02 -15.71 5.11
N PRO A 242 12.11 -16.26 5.94
CA PRO A 242 11.05 -15.45 6.54
C PRO A 242 11.61 -14.36 7.45
N ALA A 243 12.71 -14.59 8.16
CA ALA A 243 13.39 -13.55 8.94
C ALA A 243 14.04 -12.48 8.05
N GLY A 244 14.54 -12.84 6.86
CA GLY A 244 15.07 -11.89 5.90
C GLY A 244 13.98 -11.00 5.30
N LEU A 245 12.84 -11.58 4.93
CA LEU A 245 11.65 -10.86 4.50
C LEU A 245 11.14 -9.93 5.60
N LEU A 246 10.95 -10.46 6.81
CA LEU A 246 10.45 -9.68 7.96
C LEU A 246 11.37 -8.49 8.24
N GLY A 247 12.70 -8.69 8.23
CA GLY A 247 13.66 -7.61 8.41
C GLY A 247 13.51 -6.51 7.37
N TRP A 248 13.33 -6.86 6.11
CA TRP A 248 13.12 -5.89 5.03
C TRP A 248 11.81 -5.11 5.20
N LEU A 249 10.70 -5.79 5.50
CA LEU A 249 9.41 -5.12 5.71
C LEU A 249 9.45 -4.20 6.93
N MET A 250 10.00 -4.66 8.05
CA MET A 250 10.09 -3.85 9.29
C MET A 250 11.01 -2.64 9.14
N GLN A 251 12.05 -2.72 8.31
CA GLN A 251 12.86 -1.56 7.95
C GLN A 251 11.98 -0.47 7.33
N LYS A 252 11.09 -0.85 6.41
CA LYS A 252 10.22 0.11 5.73
C LYS A 252 9.12 0.64 6.65
N PHE A 253 8.49 -0.22 7.41
CA PHE A 253 7.49 0.24 8.38
C PHE A 253 8.09 1.20 9.40
N GLN A 254 9.31 0.96 9.89
CA GLN A 254 9.98 1.88 10.81
C GLN A 254 10.36 3.23 10.15
N GLU A 255 10.84 3.21 8.91
CA GLU A 255 11.25 4.42 8.20
C GLU A 255 10.08 5.35 7.87
N PHE A 256 8.90 4.79 7.60
CA PHE A 256 7.74 5.53 7.10
C PHE A 256 6.69 5.83 8.19
N THR A 257 6.77 5.22 9.37
CA THR A 257 5.90 5.60 10.49
C THR A 257 6.41 6.85 11.22
N PRO A 258 5.54 7.61 11.90
CA PRO A 258 5.94 8.84 12.60
C PRO A 258 6.77 8.58 13.87
N THR A 259 7.07 7.33 14.18
CA THR A 259 7.89 6.96 15.34
C THR A 259 9.34 6.68 14.95
N THR A 260 10.26 7.11 15.78
CA THR A 260 11.70 6.82 15.61
C THR A 260 12.15 5.54 16.34
N ALA A 261 11.25 4.85 17.03
CA ALA A 261 11.56 3.68 17.84
C ALA A 261 11.10 2.38 17.16
N LEU A 262 9.90 1.92 17.42
CA LEU A 262 9.39 0.64 16.92
C LEU A 262 8.13 0.87 16.08
N PRO A 263 7.97 0.20 14.92
CA PRO A 263 6.77 0.31 14.11
C PRO A 263 5.49 -0.03 14.89
N GLU A 264 5.57 -0.93 15.87
CA GLU A 264 4.44 -1.35 16.71
C GLU A 264 3.90 -0.28 17.66
N LEU A 265 4.57 0.86 17.75
CA LEU A 265 4.05 2.03 18.46
C LEU A 265 3.00 2.80 17.63
N ALA A 266 3.00 2.62 16.33
CA ALA A 266 2.06 3.26 15.41
C ALA A 266 1.07 2.25 14.79
N ILE A 267 1.49 1.01 14.56
CA ILE A 267 0.70 -0.02 13.87
C ILE A 267 0.64 -1.27 14.74
N ASP A 268 -0.51 -1.89 14.83
CA ASP A 268 -0.67 -3.15 15.57
C ASP A 268 0.30 -4.24 15.08
N ARG A 269 0.98 -4.90 16.01
CA ARG A 269 2.01 -5.90 15.70
C ARG A 269 1.46 -7.09 14.90
N ASP A 270 0.26 -7.55 15.24
CA ASP A 270 -0.33 -8.68 14.55
C ASP A 270 -0.83 -8.28 13.15
N GLN A 271 -1.17 -7.00 12.95
CA GLN A 271 -1.45 -6.46 11.61
C GLN A 271 -0.19 -6.43 10.74
N LEU A 272 0.97 -5.99 11.29
CA LEU A 272 2.26 -6.05 10.60
C LEU A 272 2.64 -7.48 10.22
N LEU A 273 2.48 -8.43 11.16
CA LEU A 273 2.76 -9.85 10.91
C LEU A 273 1.76 -10.51 9.96
N THR A 274 0.51 -10.06 9.95
CA THR A 274 -0.48 -10.52 8.96
C THR A 274 -0.05 -10.11 7.55
N ASN A 275 0.38 -8.87 7.37
CA ASN A 275 0.91 -8.41 6.10
C ASN A 275 2.18 -9.18 5.68
N ALA A 276 3.13 -9.35 6.59
CA ALA A 276 4.35 -10.15 6.35
C ALA A 276 4.02 -11.61 5.99
N SER A 277 3.02 -12.19 6.64
CA SER A 277 2.55 -13.56 6.37
C SER A 277 1.96 -13.70 4.98
N ILE A 278 1.16 -12.72 4.52
CA ILE A 278 0.64 -12.71 3.13
C ILE A 278 1.81 -12.71 2.15
N TYR A 279 2.79 -11.80 2.32
CA TYR A 279 3.97 -11.77 1.45
C TYR A 279 4.74 -13.10 1.43
N TRP A 280 4.85 -13.74 2.58
CA TRP A 280 5.51 -15.04 2.71
C TRP A 280 4.76 -16.15 1.99
N PHE A 281 3.48 -16.35 2.32
CA PHE A 281 2.68 -17.46 1.77
C PHE A 281 2.39 -17.32 0.28
N THR A 282 2.38 -16.10 -0.25
CA THR A 282 2.17 -15.84 -1.67
C THR A 282 3.47 -15.68 -2.46
N ALA A 283 4.63 -15.67 -1.79
CA ALA A 283 5.96 -15.43 -2.38
C ALA A 283 6.03 -14.13 -3.22
N THR A 284 5.27 -13.09 -2.83
CA THR A 284 5.12 -11.85 -3.61
C THR A 284 6.15 -10.77 -3.29
N ALA A 285 7.14 -11.04 -2.44
CA ALA A 285 8.21 -10.10 -2.15
C ALA A 285 8.99 -9.66 -3.42
N ALA A 286 9.17 -10.59 -4.36
CA ALA A 286 9.81 -10.30 -5.64
C ALA A 286 8.89 -9.49 -6.56
N SER A 287 7.72 -10.04 -6.88
CA SER A 287 6.81 -9.47 -7.88
C SER A 287 6.25 -8.11 -7.50
N SER A 288 6.04 -7.86 -6.20
CA SER A 288 5.60 -6.55 -5.69
C SER A 288 6.62 -5.43 -5.93
N SER A 289 7.89 -5.76 -6.11
CA SER A 289 8.96 -4.81 -6.39
C SER A 289 9.11 -4.46 -7.88
N TRP A 290 8.46 -5.20 -8.79
CA TRP A 290 8.63 -5.01 -10.23
C TRP A 290 8.12 -3.66 -10.73
N PHE A 291 7.16 -3.04 -10.07
CA PHE A 291 6.76 -1.66 -10.37
C PHE A 291 7.93 -0.68 -10.33
N MET A 292 8.89 -0.87 -9.39
CA MET A 292 10.07 -0.02 -9.30
C MET A 292 11.05 -0.26 -10.44
N TYR A 293 11.18 -1.51 -10.89
CA TYR A 293 12.07 -1.93 -11.95
C TYR A 293 11.54 -1.54 -13.35
N ASP A 294 10.27 -1.86 -13.62
CA ASP A 294 9.66 -1.63 -14.93
C ASP A 294 9.37 -0.16 -15.22
N ASN A 295 9.15 0.64 -14.17
CA ASN A 295 9.03 2.07 -14.27
C ASN A 295 10.38 2.72 -14.01
N THR A 296 11.25 2.78 -15.04
CA THR A 296 12.61 3.35 -14.97
C THR A 296 12.64 4.79 -14.45
N ARG A 297 11.50 5.45 -14.44
CA ARG A 297 11.22 6.70 -13.74
C ARG A 297 9.87 6.55 -13.05
N PHE A 298 9.88 6.12 -11.80
CA PHE A 298 8.70 6.17 -10.96
C PHE A 298 8.34 7.64 -10.76
N ALA A 299 7.47 8.15 -11.60
CA ALA A 299 7.04 9.54 -11.63
C ALA A 299 5.52 9.59 -11.54
N TRP A 300 5.01 10.67 -10.97
CA TRP A 300 3.59 10.92 -10.98
C TRP A 300 3.02 10.82 -12.40
N PRO A 301 1.77 10.33 -12.53
CA PRO A 301 1.10 10.25 -13.81
C PRO A 301 1.17 11.59 -14.54
N THR A 302 1.74 11.60 -15.74
CA THR A 302 1.86 12.82 -16.55
C THR A 302 0.54 13.21 -17.21
N GLY A 303 0.34 14.49 -17.40
CA GLY A 303 -0.89 15.06 -18.00
C GLY A 303 -1.94 15.38 -16.94
N GLN A 304 -2.94 16.16 -17.33
CA GLN A 304 -4.02 16.58 -16.43
C GLN A 304 -5.01 15.45 -16.22
N GLN A 305 -5.44 15.29 -14.98
CA GLN A 305 -6.65 14.59 -14.62
C GLN A 305 -7.64 15.62 -14.05
N HIS A 306 -8.90 15.49 -14.39
CA HIS A 306 -9.92 16.50 -14.12
C HIS A 306 -10.89 16.12 -12.99
N ALA A 307 -10.76 14.93 -12.41
CA ALA A 307 -11.56 14.56 -11.26
C ALA A 307 -11.14 15.41 -10.04
N PRO A 308 -12.09 15.94 -9.27
CA PRO A 308 -11.78 16.62 -8.01
C PRO A 308 -10.85 15.77 -7.14
N THR A 309 -9.77 16.37 -6.64
CA THR A 309 -8.75 15.63 -5.87
C THR A 309 -8.65 16.13 -4.43
N GLY A 310 -8.79 15.21 -3.48
CA GLY A 310 -8.51 15.42 -2.07
C GLY A 310 -7.16 14.81 -1.68
N VAL A 311 -6.41 15.51 -0.83
CA VAL A 311 -5.12 15.07 -0.29
C VAL A 311 -5.20 15.05 1.22
N TYR A 312 -5.01 13.88 1.83
CA TYR A 312 -5.05 13.71 3.28
C TYR A 312 -3.88 14.41 3.98
N HIS A 313 -2.65 14.13 3.55
CA HIS A 313 -1.44 14.81 3.98
C HIS A 313 -0.91 15.70 2.87
N GLY A 314 -1.12 17.00 2.97
CA GLY A 314 -0.59 17.95 2.02
C GLY A 314 0.94 18.09 2.07
N ALA A 315 1.51 18.06 3.26
CA ALA A 315 2.96 18.08 3.43
C ALA A 315 3.55 16.65 3.39
N PRO A 316 4.73 16.46 2.84
CA PRO A 316 5.66 17.51 2.41
C PRO A 316 5.47 18.02 0.97
N GLY A 317 4.37 17.71 0.30
CA GLY A 317 4.05 18.23 -1.03
C GLY A 317 3.72 19.73 -1.03
N ILE A 318 3.78 20.34 -2.19
CA ILE A 318 3.47 21.75 -2.41
C ILE A 318 2.18 21.85 -3.22
N ARG A 319 1.13 22.38 -2.60
CA ARG A 319 -0.20 22.49 -3.20
C ARG A 319 -0.18 23.19 -4.56
N ARG A 320 0.54 24.32 -4.67
CA ARG A 320 0.69 25.08 -5.93
C ARG A 320 1.27 24.24 -7.07
N LEU A 321 2.19 23.31 -6.77
CA LEU A 321 2.75 22.40 -7.79
C LEU A 321 1.75 21.29 -8.13
N ALA A 322 1.03 20.79 -7.15
CA ALA A 322 0.00 19.78 -7.35
C ALA A 322 -1.15 20.30 -8.25
N GLU A 323 -1.54 21.58 -8.08
CA GLU A 323 -2.58 22.24 -8.85
C GLU A 323 -2.22 22.42 -10.36
N GLN A 324 -0.97 22.24 -10.75
CA GLN A 324 -0.57 22.28 -12.15
C GLN A 324 -1.11 21.10 -12.98
N THR A 325 -1.37 19.97 -12.33
CA THR A 325 -1.77 18.71 -12.99
C THR A 325 -3.04 18.10 -12.41
N ASN A 326 -3.59 18.65 -11.34
CA ASN A 326 -4.76 18.11 -10.65
C ASN A 326 -5.73 19.21 -10.23
N ASP A 327 -7.01 18.90 -10.20
CA ASP A 327 -8.05 19.74 -9.60
C ASP A 327 -8.08 19.53 -8.08
N ILE A 328 -7.26 20.27 -7.33
CA ILE A 328 -7.12 20.12 -5.88
C ILE A 328 -8.22 20.88 -5.15
N VAL A 329 -9.24 20.17 -4.72
CA VAL A 329 -10.39 20.75 -3.98
C VAL A 329 -10.23 20.61 -2.45
N ARG A 330 -9.38 19.69 -1.98
CA ARG A 330 -9.04 19.49 -0.57
C ARG A 330 -7.53 19.28 -0.41
N TRP A 331 -6.94 19.95 0.57
CA TRP A 331 -5.53 19.81 0.94
C TRP A 331 -5.43 19.75 2.46
N GLY A 332 -5.15 18.56 3.00
CA GLY A 332 -5.07 18.33 4.44
C GLY A 332 -3.92 19.08 5.08
N ALA A 333 -4.15 19.58 6.29
CA ALA A 333 -3.14 20.27 7.10
C ALA A 333 -3.27 19.80 8.54
N GLY A 334 -2.22 19.11 9.04
CA GLY A 334 -2.17 18.65 10.42
C GLY A 334 -3.03 17.42 10.73
N ASN A 335 -3.45 16.66 9.72
CA ASN A 335 -4.12 15.39 9.92
C ASN A 335 -3.18 14.40 10.64
N PRO A 336 -3.69 13.54 11.55
CA PRO A 336 -2.85 12.59 12.28
C PRO A 336 -2.35 11.45 11.41
N GLY A 337 -1.34 10.72 11.89
CA GLY A 337 -0.74 9.56 11.22
C GLY A 337 0.46 9.93 10.35
N GLY A 338 1.02 8.95 9.74
CA GLY A 338 2.16 9.03 8.82
C GLY A 338 1.83 8.44 7.46
N HIS A 339 2.81 7.74 6.87
CA HIS A 339 2.69 7.17 5.54
C HIS A 339 1.64 6.06 5.45
N PHE A 340 1.49 5.26 6.50
CA PHE A 340 0.54 4.14 6.54
C PHE A 340 -0.75 4.53 7.28
N VAL A 341 -1.29 5.70 6.95
CA VAL A 341 -2.39 6.32 7.70
C VAL A 341 -3.60 5.41 7.89
N ALA A 342 -3.95 4.58 6.92
CA ALA A 342 -5.06 3.63 7.03
C ALA A 342 -4.85 2.57 8.13
N MET A 343 -3.58 2.27 8.46
CA MET A 343 -3.21 1.36 9.56
C MET A 343 -2.97 2.09 10.88
N GLU A 344 -2.39 3.29 10.82
CA GLU A 344 -2.00 4.10 11.98
C GLU A 344 -3.20 4.80 12.61
N GLU A 345 -4.08 5.39 11.79
CA GLU A 345 -5.21 6.23 12.19
C GLU A 345 -6.46 5.91 11.34
N PRO A 346 -6.96 4.66 11.37
CA PRO A 346 -8.02 4.20 10.47
C PRO A 346 -9.31 5.02 10.56
N ARG A 347 -9.64 5.55 11.76
CA ARG A 347 -10.82 6.38 11.98
C ARG A 347 -10.67 7.76 11.33
N ALA A 348 -9.58 8.45 11.59
CA ALA A 348 -9.33 9.78 11.03
C ALA A 348 -9.23 9.71 9.50
N HIS A 349 -8.61 8.66 8.97
CA HIS A 349 -8.53 8.39 7.54
C HIS A 349 -9.92 8.18 6.91
N ALA A 350 -10.76 7.34 7.52
CA ALA A 350 -12.12 7.10 7.05
C ALA A 350 -12.98 8.38 7.10
N GLU A 351 -12.88 9.17 8.18
CA GLU A 351 -13.60 10.43 8.34
C GLU A 351 -13.22 11.45 7.25
N ASP A 352 -11.94 11.55 6.89
CA ASP A 352 -11.48 12.45 5.83
C ASP A 352 -11.99 12.02 4.44
N ILE A 353 -11.96 10.72 4.15
CA ILE A 353 -12.55 10.15 2.93
C ILE A 353 -14.04 10.45 2.83
N MET A 354 -14.79 10.23 3.93
CA MET A 354 -16.22 10.51 3.98
C MET A 354 -16.51 12.01 3.79
N GLU A 355 -15.72 12.87 4.42
CA GLU A 355 -15.86 14.32 4.28
C GLU A 355 -15.58 14.80 2.86
N PHE A 356 -14.56 14.22 2.21
CA PHE A 356 -14.22 14.57 0.82
C PHE A 356 -15.33 14.17 -0.14
N PHE A 357 -15.69 12.88 -0.20
CA PHE A 357 -16.69 12.38 -1.13
C PHE A 357 -18.11 12.86 -0.82
N GLY A 358 -18.40 13.19 0.45
CA GLY A 358 -19.70 13.76 0.84
C GLY A 358 -19.95 15.20 0.34
N LYS A 359 -18.93 15.85 -0.23
CA LYS A 359 -19.02 17.20 -0.82
C LYS A 359 -19.07 17.20 -2.36
N LEU A 360 -18.89 16.05 -2.98
CA LEU A 360 -18.96 15.84 -4.44
C LEU A 360 -20.34 15.37 -4.87
#